data_005549d96279b8e129806490fa313e1f
#
_entry.id   005549d96279b8e129806490fa313e1f
#
_cell.length_a   1.000
_cell.length_b   1.000
_cell.length_c   1.000
_cell.angle_alpha   90.00
_cell.angle_beta   90.00
_cell.angle_gamma   90.00
#
_symmetry.space_group_name_H-M   'P 1'
#
loop_
_entity.id
_entity.type
_entity.pdbx_description
1 polymer ?
#
loop_
_entity_poly.entity_id
_entity_poly.type
_entity_poly.pdbx_seq_one_letter_code
_entity_poly.pdbx_strand_id
1 'polypeptide(L)'
;MNVPSIRSSIRILGILLAGSLAQAPGLFAQQQPAPPKADAPAKVAPAPAKPATVDSSSVDPDEQKAYKAFFDTKPEASDQQIKLGEAFLQKYPNSVYTQSVYSRLVAAYYDKQDMTKLYAASDKALALNPKDVHVLVLVGWVIPHFYDPNDMDADRRLDKAESYEKQALEYLPTLPKPEGTTDDQFAKGKATAESQAHSALGLIYFRRQDFANSVGEMQKATAGQANADPVDFYVMGVDQFQLKRYSDAADSFHKCAQSPGAMQDRCKSKEADAKKQAAAQPKP
;
A
#
# COMPACT_ATOMS: atom_id res chain seq x y z
N MET A 1 -10.41 -8.69 17.38
CA MET A 1 -10.64 -7.50 16.54
C MET A 1 -10.65 -7.98 15.11
N ASN A 2 -11.79 -7.85 14.41
CA ASN A 2 -11.84 -8.16 12.99
C ASN A 2 -10.99 -7.12 12.27
N VAL A 3 -9.86 -7.53 11.71
CA VAL A 3 -9.18 -6.73 10.69
C VAL A 3 -10.19 -6.63 9.54
N PRO A 4 -10.71 -5.43 9.21
CA PRO A 4 -11.68 -5.32 8.13
C PRO A 4 -10.98 -5.77 6.86
N SER A 5 -11.64 -6.63 6.10
CA SER A 5 -11.22 -6.98 4.75
C SER A 5 -11.24 -5.69 3.93
N ILE A 6 -10.07 -5.11 3.70
CA ILE A 6 -9.85 -3.90 2.88
C ILE A 6 -10.36 -4.11 1.44
N ARG A 7 -10.74 -5.34 1.10
CA ARG A 7 -11.21 -5.76 -0.23
C ARG A 7 -12.53 -5.13 -0.70
N SER A 8 -13.38 -4.62 0.20
CA SER A 8 -14.64 -4.00 -0.22
C SER A 8 -14.46 -2.61 -0.85
N SER A 9 -13.37 -1.91 -0.55
CA SER A 9 -13.10 -0.56 -1.05
C SER A 9 -12.29 -0.52 -2.35
N ILE A 10 -11.65 -1.64 -2.74
CA ILE A 10 -10.77 -1.71 -3.91
C ILE A 10 -11.53 -1.62 -5.25
N ARG A 11 -12.85 -1.78 -5.26
CA ARG A 11 -13.65 -1.76 -6.51
C ARG A 11 -13.66 -0.41 -7.27
N ILE A 12 -13.17 0.66 -6.68
CA ILE A 12 -13.23 2.01 -7.28
C ILE A 12 -11.92 2.41 -7.98
N LEU A 13 -10.80 1.75 -7.69
CA LEU A 13 -9.48 2.17 -8.18
C LEU A 13 -9.13 1.75 -9.62
N GLY A 14 -9.99 0.97 -10.29
CA GLY A 14 -9.77 0.54 -11.69
C GLY A 14 -9.80 1.65 -12.76
N ILE A 15 -10.14 2.88 -12.39
CA ILE A 15 -10.42 3.97 -13.37
C ILE A 15 -9.20 4.84 -13.66
N LEU A 16 -8.17 4.89 -12.82
CA LEU A 16 -7.07 5.86 -12.94
C LEU A 16 -5.83 5.39 -13.74
N LEU A 17 -5.81 4.16 -14.25
CA LEU A 17 -4.76 3.72 -15.18
C LEU A 17 -5.04 4.06 -16.67
N ALA A 18 -5.99 4.94 -16.94
CA ALA A 18 -6.39 5.35 -18.29
C ALA A 18 -5.54 6.49 -18.90
N GLY A 19 -4.47 6.93 -18.22
CA GLY A 19 -3.58 7.99 -18.68
C GLY A 19 -2.41 7.46 -19.52
N SER A 20 -2.56 7.47 -20.84
CA SER A 20 -1.51 7.63 -21.87
C SER A 20 -0.35 6.64 -21.90
N LEU A 21 -0.55 5.51 -22.56
CA LEU A 21 0.49 4.88 -23.35
C LEU A 21 0.44 5.51 -24.76
N ALA A 22 0.89 6.74 -24.90
CA ALA A 22 1.19 7.34 -26.19
C ALA A 22 2.64 6.98 -26.56
N GLN A 23 2.78 6.54 -27.78
CA GLN A 23 3.98 6.14 -28.50
C GLN A 23 5.15 7.11 -28.31
N ALA A 24 6.32 6.57 -28.03
CA ALA A 24 7.57 7.31 -28.19
C ALA A 24 8.03 7.26 -29.65
N PRO A 25 8.50 8.37 -30.20
CA PRO A 25 9.61 8.34 -31.13
C PRO A 25 10.81 9.11 -30.59
N GLY A 26 11.96 8.44 -30.60
CA GLY A 26 13.21 9.04 -31.04
C GLY A 26 13.93 10.03 -30.13
N LEU A 27 15.10 9.60 -29.67
CA LEU A 27 16.37 10.37 -29.57
C LEU A 27 16.31 11.80 -29.03
N PHE A 28 16.72 12.00 -27.78
CA PHE A 28 17.59 13.13 -27.45
C PHE A 28 18.58 12.69 -26.35
N ALA A 29 19.85 12.60 -26.77
CA ALA A 29 20.97 12.63 -25.83
C ALA A 29 21.05 14.06 -25.28
N GLN A 30 20.86 14.24 -23.98
CA GLN A 30 21.23 15.47 -23.29
C GLN A 30 22.03 15.16 -22.02
N GLN A 31 23.12 15.89 -21.91
CA GLN A 31 24.17 15.85 -20.94
C GLN A 31 23.64 15.88 -19.49
N GLN A 32 24.11 14.93 -18.67
CA GLN A 32 23.98 14.97 -17.23
C GLN A 32 24.74 16.16 -16.63
N PRO A 33 24.14 16.98 -15.78
CA PRO A 33 24.87 17.87 -14.91
C PRO A 33 25.52 17.05 -13.77
N ALA A 34 26.71 17.45 -13.38
CA ALA A 34 27.49 16.83 -12.32
C ALA A 34 26.74 16.87 -10.97
N PRO A 35 26.93 15.85 -10.08
CA PRO A 35 26.27 15.81 -8.78
C PRO A 35 26.79 16.95 -7.87
N PRO A 36 25.90 17.58 -7.08
CA PRO A 36 26.32 18.54 -6.07
C PRO A 36 27.13 17.86 -4.95
N LYS A 37 28.13 18.55 -4.47
CA LYS A 37 29.01 18.12 -3.38
C LYS A 37 28.20 17.83 -2.11
N ALA A 38 28.51 16.70 -1.48
CA ALA A 38 27.94 16.29 -0.22
C ALA A 38 28.19 17.34 0.87
N ASP A 39 27.13 17.89 1.43
CA ASP A 39 27.14 18.66 2.64
C ASP A 39 27.18 17.74 3.87
N ALA A 40 27.82 18.23 4.93
CA ALA A 40 28.15 17.51 6.14
C ALA A 40 26.93 16.84 6.83
N PRO A 41 27.15 15.75 7.61
CA PRO A 41 26.05 15.00 8.21
C PRO A 41 25.26 15.85 9.19
N ALA A 42 23.95 15.96 8.92
CA ALA A 42 23.00 16.57 9.84
C ALA A 42 23.02 15.80 11.18
N LYS A 43 23.09 16.54 12.28
CA LYS A 43 23.02 16.00 13.64
C LYS A 43 21.86 15.01 13.76
N VAL A 44 22.19 13.79 14.13
CA VAL A 44 21.24 12.74 14.49
C VAL A 44 20.34 13.28 15.60
N ALA A 45 19.06 13.35 15.32
CA ALA A 45 18.04 13.64 16.33
C ALA A 45 18.12 12.56 17.44
N PRO A 46 17.89 12.91 18.72
CA PRO A 46 17.91 11.93 19.80
C PRO A 46 16.87 10.84 19.53
N ALA A 47 17.25 9.59 19.80
CA ALA A 47 16.37 8.43 19.68
C ALA A 47 15.04 8.67 20.42
N PRO A 48 13.89 8.28 19.84
CA PRO A 48 12.61 8.42 20.51
C PRO A 48 12.63 7.66 21.84
N ALA A 49 12.20 8.34 22.90
CA ALA A 49 12.08 7.75 24.23
C ALA A 49 11.19 6.51 24.14
N LYS A 50 11.55 5.42 24.85
CA LYS A 50 10.71 4.23 25.01
C LYS A 50 9.30 4.67 25.37
N PRO A 51 8.25 4.12 24.72
CA PRO A 51 6.88 4.38 25.17
C PRO A 51 6.76 3.93 26.64
N ALA A 52 6.38 4.87 27.50
CA ALA A 52 6.05 4.56 28.86
C ALA A 52 4.87 3.58 28.83
N THR A 53 4.98 2.44 29.54
CA THR A 53 3.85 1.57 29.81
C THR A 53 2.92 2.35 30.75
N VAL A 54 1.91 2.99 30.18
CA VAL A 54 0.91 3.71 30.96
C VAL A 54 -0.09 2.70 31.45
N ASP A 55 -0.24 2.63 32.77
CA ASP A 55 -1.26 1.82 33.42
C ASP A 55 -2.64 2.36 33.04
N SER A 56 -3.42 1.57 32.31
CA SER A 56 -4.76 1.93 31.87
C SER A 56 -5.76 2.15 33.03
N SER A 57 -5.40 1.77 34.26
CA SER A 57 -6.20 2.01 35.47
C SER A 57 -6.26 3.49 35.90
N SER A 58 -5.41 4.34 35.34
CA SER A 58 -5.33 5.78 35.63
C SER A 58 -6.02 6.69 34.61
N VAL A 59 -6.66 6.11 33.58
CA VAL A 59 -7.31 6.88 32.51
C VAL A 59 -8.69 7.35 32.98
N ASP A 60 -9.00 8.62 32.70
CA ASP A 60 -10.30 9.25 32.99
C ASP A 60 -11.46 8.40 32.39
N PRO A 61 -12.50 8.07 33.19
CA PRO A 61 -13.66 7.32 32.69
C PRO A 61 -14.35 7.93 31.47
N ASP A 62 -14.40 9.25 31.38
CA ASP A 62 -14.96 9.96 30.21
C ASP A 62 -14.08 9.80 28.96
N GLU A 63 -12.76 9.77 29.15
CA GLU A 63 -11.79 9.47 28.07
C GLU A 63 -11.96 8.05 27.56
N GLN A 64 -12.03 7.06 28.47
CA GLN A 64 -12.29 5.66 28.12
C GLN A 64 -13.61 5.49 27.38
N LYS A 65 -14.67 6.15 27.82
CA LYS A 65 -15.98 6.12 27.17
C LYS A 65 -15.94 6.72 25.77
N ALA A 66 -15.24 7.85 25.59
CA ALA A 66 -15.08 8.51 24.30
C ALA A 66 -14.27 7.62 23.34
N TYR A 67 -13.15 7.03 23.81
CA TYR A 67 -12.35 6.10 23.01
C TYR A 67 -13.17 4.85 22.64
N LYS A 68 -13.92 4.27 23.57
CA LYS A 68 -14.77 3.12 23.29
C LYS A 68 -15.82 3.43 22.24
N ALA A 69 -16.48 4.59 22.31
CA ALA A 69 -17.46 5.03 21.31
C ALA A 69 -16.84 5.14 19.90
N PHE A 70 -15.63 5.67 19.81
CA PHE A 70 -14.85 5.69 18.57
C PHE A 70 -14.48 4.29 18.09
N PHE A 71 -13.95 3.47 18.98
CA PHE A 71 -13.43 2.14 18.65
C PHE A 71 -14.52 1.15 18.24
N ASP A 72 -15.70 1.22 18.85
CA ASP A 72 -16.86 0.38 18.52
C ASP A 72 -17.56 0.80 17.22
N THR A 73 -17.18 1.94 16.63
CA THR A 73 -17.71 2.36 15.33
C THR A 73 -17.33 1.35 14.25
N LYS A 74 -18.30 0.95 13.45
CA LYS A 74 -18.08 0.00 12.36
C LYS A 74 -17.11 0.58 11.32
N PRO A 75 -16.22 -0.26 10.73
CA PRO A 75 -15.29 0.20 9.71
C PRO A 75 -15.94 0.93 8.53
N GLU A 76 -17.16 0.51 8.16
CA GLU A 76 -17.91 1.08 7.03
C GLU A 76 -18.50 2.47 7.33
N ALA A 77 -18.50 2.88 8.60
CA ALA A 77 -19.04 4.17 9.05
C ALA A 77 -17.93 5.24 9.14
N SER A 78 -17.15 5.42 8.06
CA SER A 78 -15.96 6.29 8.01
C SER A 78 -16.25 7.72 8.44
N ASP A 79 -17.40 8.31 8.07
CA ASP A 79 -17.80 9.66 8.51
C ASP A 79 -17.94 9.75 10.05
N GLN A 80 -18.53 8.74 10.66
CA GLN A 80 -18.68 8.69 12.11
C GLN A 80 -17.33 8.44 12.80
N GLN A 81 -16.49 7.57 12.23
CA GLN A 81 -15.14 7.34 12.74
C GLN A 81 -14.32 8.64 12.73
N ILE A 82 -14.32 9.35 11.61
CA ILE A 82 -13.61 10.64 11.49
C ILE A 82 -14.12 11.62 12.53
N LYS A 83 -15.44 11.81 12.62
CA LYS A 83 -16.04 12.74 13.59
C LYS A 83 -15.64 12.41 15.03
N LEU A 84 -15.76 11.15 15.42
CA LEU A 84 -15.46 10.74 16.81
C LEU A 84 -13.95 10.76 17.10
N GLY A 85 -13.13 10.33 16.13
CA GLY A 85 -11.67 10.33 16.28
C GLY A 85 -11.08 11.74 16.36
N GLU A 86 -11.52 12.66 15.49
CA GLU A 86 -11.09 14.06 15.53
C GLU A 86 -11.53 14.73 16.85
N ALA A 87 -12.77 14.51 17.29
CA ALA A 87 -13.25 15.02 18.57
C ALA A 87 -12.47 14.45 19.76
N PHE A 88 -12.11 13.16 19.71
CA PHE A 88 -11.28 12.53 20.72
C PHE A 88 -9.89 13.18 20.79
N LEU A 89 -9.20 13.31 19.64
CA LEU A 89 -7.87 13.91 19.58
C LEU A 89 -7.85 15.38 20.04
N GLN A 90 -8.92 16.11 19.74
CA GLN A 90 -9.07 17.49 20.20
C GLN A 90 -9.23 17.58 21.73
N LYS A 91 -10.03 16.70 22.32
CA LYS A 91 -10.33 16.70 23.76
C LYS A 91 -9.22 16.09 24.59
N TYR A 92 -8.55 15.05 24.07
CA TYR A 92 -7.56 14.25 24.78
C TYR A 92 -6.24 14.11 23.99
N PRO A 93 -5.53 15.23 23.72
CA PRO A 93 -4.35 15.23 22.83
C PRO A 93 -3.16 14.40 23.35
N ASN A 94 -3.10 14.15 24.66
CA ASN A 94 -2.03 13.40 25.31
C ASN A 94 -2.50 12.00 25.80
N SER A 95 -3.62 11.52 25.28
CA SER A 95 -4.18 10.22 25.63
C SER A 95 -3.25 9.08 25.26
N VAL A 96 -3.28 8.01 26.08
CA VAL A 96 -2.63 6.74 25.74
C VAL A 96 -3.23 6.08 24.50
N TYR A 97 -4.44 6.45 24.11
CA TYR A 97 -5.14 5.94 22.94
C TYR A 97 -4.83 6.72 21.65
N THR A 98 -4.10 7.84 21.75
CA THR A 98 -3.82 8.75 20.60
C THR A 98 -3.24 8.01 19.39
N GLN A 99 -2.29 7.09 19.60
CA GLN A 99 -1.70 6.30 18.55
C GLN A 99 -2.76 5.43 17.84
N SER A 100 -3.57 4.68 18.60
CA SER A 100 -4.62 3.82 18.06
C SER A 100 -5.70 4.62 17.31
N VAL A 101 -6.01 5.83 17.77
CA VAL A 101 -6.95 6.73 17.09
C VAL A 101 -6.40 7.18 15.74
N TYR A 102 -5.14 7.66 15.69
CA TYR A 102 -4.51 8.03 14.41
C TYR A 102 -4.42 6.85 13.45
N SER A 103 -3.97 5.69 13.91
CA SER A 103 -3.87 4.48 13.10
C SER A 103 -5.20 4.13 12.41
N ARG A 104 -6.30 4.19 13.17
CA ARG A 104 -7.62 3.87 12.63
C ARG A 104 -8.18 4.97 11.73
N LEU A 105 -7.86 6.25 12.01
CA LEU A 105 -8.24 7.37 11.15
C LEU A 105 -7.57 7.30 9.77
N VAL A 106 -6.37 6.74 9.64
CA VAL A 106 -5.72 6.54 8.34
C VAL A 106 -6.62 5.78 7.37
N ALA A 107 -7.23 4.67 7.82
CA ALA A 107 -8.16 3.89 7.00
C ALA A 107 -9.44 4.66 6.69
N ALA A 108 -9.99 5.39 7.66
CA ALA A 108 -11.20 6.18 7.46
C ALA A 108 -10.99 7.33 6.46
N TYR A 109 -9.82 8.00 6.50
CA TYR A 109 -9.47 9.03 5.51
C TYR A 109 -9.21 8.44 4.13
N TYR A 110 -8.64 7.23 4.04
CA TYR A 110 -8.53 6.51 2.78
C TYR A 110 -9.90 6.26 2.14
N ASP A 111 -10.86 5.75 2.91
CA ASP A 111 -12.23 5.51 2.43
C ASP A 111 -12.93 6.79 1.93
N LYS A 112 -12.62 7.93 2.53
CA LYS A 112 -13.12 9.25 2.12
C LYS A 112 -12.28 9.90 1.03
N GLN A 113 -11.18 9.28 0.60
CA GLN A 113 -10.23 9.81 -0.38
C GLN A 113 -9.60 11.16 0.05
N ASP A 114 -9.55 11.43 1.36
CA ASP A 114 -8.86 12.59 1.93
C ASP A 114 -7.37 12.27 2.14
N MET A 115 -6.60 12.31 1.05
CA MET A 115 -5.18 11.96 1.06
C MET A 115 -4.36 12.89 1.96
N THR A 116 -4.76 14.16 2.07
CA THR A 116 -4.05 15.12 2.94
C THR A 116 -4.14 14.71 4.40
N LYS A 117 -5.34 14.41 4.88
CA LYS A 117 -5.54 13.95 6.26
C LYS A 117 -4.98 12.53 6.47
N LEU A 118 -5.05 11.66 5.47
CA LEU A 118 -4.46 10.32 5.52
C LEU A 118 -2.96 10.42 5.83
N TYR A 119 -2.20 11.19 5.05
CA TYR A 119 -0.76 11.32 5.27
C TYR A 119 -0.43 12.00 6.61
N ALA A 120 -1.17 13.05 6.98
CA ALA A 120 -0.96 13.70 8.27
C ALA A 120 -1.23 12.76 9.46
N ALA A 121 -2.30 11.96 9.41
CA ALA A 121 -2.61 10.97 10.44
C ALA A 121 -1.59 9.84 10.48
N SER A 122 -1.12 9.36 9.32
CA SER A 122 -0.09 8.30 9.25
C SER A 122 1.24 8.75 9.84
N ASP A 123 1.68 9.97 9.56
CA ASP A 123 2.90 10.53 10.14
C ASP A 123 2.80 10.60 11.67
N LYS A 124 1.64 10.97 12.21
CA LYS A 124 1.38 10.98 13.66
C LYS A 124 1.33 9.57 14.26
N ALA A 125 0.64 8.64 13.60
CA ALA A 125 0.57 7.25 14.05
C ALA A 125 1.96 6.59 14.11
N LEU A 126 2.76 6.76 13.04
CA LEU A 126 4.10 6.17 12.93
C LEU A 126 5.14 6.88 13.81
N ALA A 127 4.97 8.17 14.11
CA ALA A 127 5.81 8.87 15.10
C ALA A 127 5.60 8.29 16.51
N LEU A 128 4.38 7.86 16.85
CA LEU A 128 4.04 7.25 18.15
C LEU A 128 4.35 5.75 18.18
N ASN A 129 4.14 5.04 17.07
CA ASN A 129 4.46 3.63 16.92
C ASN A 129 5.06 3.33 15.53
N PRO A 130 6.38 3.38 15.37
CA PRO A 130 7.04 3.11 14.09
C PRO A 130 6.82 1.70 13.53
N LYS A 131 6.33 0.76 14.37
CA LYS A 131 6.04 -0.64 14.00
C LYS A 131 4.56 -0.91 13.75
N ASP A 132 3.76 0.13 13.54
CA ASP A 132 2.36 -0.05 13.18
C ASP A 132 2.23 -0.61 11.76
N VAL A 133 2.25 -1.94 11.65
CA VAL A 133 2.19 -2.65 10.36
C VAL A 133 0.94 -2.29 9.57
N HIS A 134 -0.19 -2.01 10.24
CA HIS A 134 -1.41 -1.63 9.54
C HIS A 134 -1.24 -0.30 8.79
N VAL A 135 -0.64 0.70 9.45
CA VAL A 135 -0.37 2.00 8.84
C VAL A 135 0.73 1.88 7.78
N LEU A 136 1.81 1.13 8.06
CA LEU A 136 2.90 0.92 7.11
C LEU A 136 2.39 0.34 5.78
N VAL A 137 1.65 -0.78 5.84
CA VAL A 137 1.08 -1.45 4.64
C VAL A 137 0.08 -0.54 3.91
N LEU A 138 -0.83 0.12 4.65
CA LEU A 138 -1.84 0.94 3.98
C LEU A 138 -1.21 2.14 3.26
N VAL A 139 -0.32 2.86 3.91
CA VAL A 139 0.28 4.07 3.32
C VAL A 139 1.30 3.72 2.24
N GLY A 140 2.09 2.67 2.46
CA GLY A 140 3.02 2.16 1.45
C GLY A 140 2.30 1.71 0.18
N TRP A 141 1.11 1.09 0.33
CA TRP A 141 0.26 0.70 -0.79
C TRP A 141 -0.40 1.91 -1.48
N VAL A 142 -0.89 2.91 -0.72
CA VAL A 142 -1.56 4.09 -1.28
C VAL A 142 -0.62 4.91 -2.16
N ILE A 143 0.61 5.15 -1.73
CA ILE A 143 1.56 6.04 -2.43
C ILE A 143 1.77 5.65 -3.91
N PRO A 144 2.13 4.41 -4.28
CA PRO A 144 2.35 4.05 -5.68
C PRO A 144 1.06 3.99 -6.51
N HIS A 145 -0.11 3.84 -5.87
CA HIS A 145 -1.40 3.87 -6.56
C HIS A 145 -1.81 5.28 -6.97
N PHE A 146 -1.45 6.29 -6.19
CA PHE A 146 -1.70 7.71 -6.47
C PHE A 146 -0.43 8.44 -6.95
N TYR A 147 0.47 7.71 -7.61
CA TYR A 147 1.71 8.25 -8.15
C TYR A 147 1.43 9.20 -9.33
N ASP A 148 1.92 10.44 -9.23
CA ASP A 148 1.97 11.40 -10.32
C ASP A 148 3.45 11.67 -10.67
N PRO A 149 3.93 11.32 -11.87
CA PRO A 149 5.31 11.56 -12.26
C PRO A 149 5.67 13.04 -12.40
N ASN A 150 4.69 13.95 -12.41
CA ASN A 150 4.91 15.40 -12.46
C ASN A 150 5.05 16.03 -11.06
N ASP A 151 4.78 15.27 -9.98
CA ASP A 151 5.02 15.73 -8.61
C ASP A 151 6.53 15.76 -8.34
N MET A 152 7.06 16.90 -7.93
CA MET A 152 8.49 17.08 -7.63
C MET A 152 8.99 16.11 -6.53
N ASP A 153 8.10 15.62 -5.69
CA ASP A 153 8.39 14.68 -4.60
C ASP A 153 8.07 13.22 -4.96
N ALA A 154 7.69 12.93 -6.20
CA ALA A 154 7.22 11.61 -6.61
C ALA A 154 8.19 10.48 -6.22
N ASP A 155 9.45 10.61 -6.58
CA ASP A 155 10.48 9.59 -6.31
C ASP A 155 10.73 9.43 -4.81
N ARG A 156 10.83 10.54 -4.05
CA ARG A 156 10.98 10.51 -2.59
C ARG A 156 9.80 9.83 -1.91
N ARG A 157 8.59 10.01 -2.44
CA ARG A 157 7.39 9.32 -1.92
C ARG A 157 7.44 7.82 -2.23
N LEU A 158 7.92 7.42 -3.40
CA LEU A 158 8.14 6.00 -3.71
C LEU A 158 9.22 5.38 -2.79
N ASP A 159 10.32 6.10 -2.50
CA ASP A 159 11.33 5.64 -1.54
C ASP A 159 10.74 5.42 -0.14
N LYS A 160 9.89 6.36 0.30
CA LYS A 160 9.17 6.26 1.58
C LYS A 160 8.24 5.04 1.60
N ALA A 161 7.48 4.83 0.52
CA ALA A 161 6.58 3.69 0.39
C ALA A 161 7.34 2.36 0.41
N GLU A 162 8.44 2.26 -0.34
CA GLU A 162 9.29 1.06 -0.35
C GLU A 162 9.84 0.75 1.05
N SER A 163 10.30 1.79 1.76
CA SER A 163 10.78 1.63 3.14
C SER A 163 9.67 1.13 4.07
N TYR A 164 8.45 1.64 3.93
CA TYR A 164 7.31 1.23 4.74
C TYR A 164 6.93 -0.23 4.50
N GLU A 165 6.88 -0.67 3.25
CA GLU A 165 6.52 -2.04 2.93
C GLU A 165 7.60 -3.04 3.38
N LYS A 166 8.88 -2.71 3.22
CA LYS A 166 9.97 -3.55 3.72
C LYS A 166 9.93 -3.68 5.25
N GLN A 167 9.67 -2.59 5.97
CA GLN A 167 9.49 -2.62 7.42
C GLN A 167 8.26 -3.44 7.82
N ALA A 168 7.15 -3.29 7.10
CA ALA A 168 5.96 -4.09 7.36
C ALA A 168 6.23 -5.58 7.22
N LEU A 169 6.91 -6.00 6.15
CA LEU A 169 7.31 -7.40 5.92
C LEU A 169 8.26 -7.92 7.02
N GLU A 170 9.15 -7.07 7.54
CA GLU A 170 10.02 -7.42 8.66
C GLU A 170 9.26 -7.65 9.96
N TYR A 171 8.23 -6.81 10.23
CA TYR A 171 7.48 -6.86 11.49
C TYR A 171 6.33 -7.87 11.48
N LEU A 172 5.73 -8.16 10.32
CA LEU A 172 4.61 -9.10 10.17
C LEU A 172 4.82 -10.46 10.87
N PRO A 173 5.99 -11.13 10.77
CA PRO A 173 6.21 -12.42 11.44
C PRO A 173 6.09 -12.34 12.96
N THR A 174 6.49 -11.21 13.56
CA THR A 174 6.60 -11.00 15.01
C THR A 174 5.37 -10.36 15.63
N LEU A 175 4.33 -10.08 14.84
CA LEU A 175 3.10 -9.47 15.37
C LEU A 175 2.45 -10.39 16.42
N PRO A 176 2.10 -9.85 17.60
CA PRO A 176 1.33 -10.59 18.58
C PRO A 176 -0.11 -10.77 18.06
N LYS A 177 -0.66 -11.95 18.31
CA LYS A 177 -2.08 -12.21 18.01
C LYS A 177 -2.97 -11.38 18.94
N PRO A 178 -3.88 -10.56 18.40
CA PRO A 178 -4.81 -9.79 19.21
C PRO A 178 -5.74 -10.71 20.02
N GLU A 179 -6.09 -10.28 21.22
CA GLU A 179 -7.04 -10.97 22.06
C GLU A 179 -8.40 -11.13 21.36
N GLY A 180 -9.04 -12.28 21.52
CA GLY A 180 -10.32 -12.59 20.87
C GLY A 180 -10.23 -12.93 19.37
N THR A 181 -9.03 -12.97 18.80
CA THR A 181 -8.82 -13.38 17.39
C THR A 181 -8.47 -14.87 17.32
N THR A 182 -9.10 -15.64 16.41
CA THR A 182 -8.73 -17.04 16.19
C THR A 182 -7.40 -17.14 15.43
N ASP A 183 -6.71 -18.29 15.54
CA ASP A 183 -5.44 -18.52 14.82
C ASP A 183 -5.63 -18.39 13.30
N ASP A 184 -6.73 -18.92 12.75
CA ASP A 184 -7.05 -18.86 11.33
C ASP A 184 -7.31 -17.40 10.87
N GLN A 185 -8.04 -16.62 11.65
CA GLN A 185 -8.28 -15.20 11.33
C GLN A 185 -6.98 -14.41 11.36
N PHE A 186 -6.13 -14.67 12.35
CA PHE A 186 -4.84 -14.00 12.48
C PHE A 186 -3.89 -14.38 11.35
N ALA A 187 -3.75 -15.67 11.04
CA ALA A 187 -2.93 -16.15 9.93
C ALA A 187 -3.41 -15.57 8.59
N LYS A 188 -4.71 -15.57 8.34
CA LYS A 188 -5.31 -14.97 7.14
C LYS A 188 -5.06 -13.45 7.06
N GLY A 189 -5.17 -12.75 8.18
CA GLY A 189 -4.86 -11.32 8.25
C GLY A 189 -3.41 -11.01 7.89
N LYS A 190 -2.47 -11.80 8.43
CA LYS A 190 -1.03 -11.68 8.11
C LYS A 190 -0.77 -11.96 6.63
N ALA A 191 -1.29 -13.07 6.08
CA ALA A 191 -1.12 -13.41 4.68
C ALA A 191 -1.71 -12.33 3.73
N THR A 192 -2.82 -11.69 4.14
CA THR A 192 -3.38 -10.57 3.37
C THR A 192 -2.47 -9.35 3.41
N ALA A 193 -1.93 -9.00 4.58
CA ALA A 193 -1.01 -7.86 4.72
C ALA A 193 0.30 -8.11 3.96
N GLU A 194 0.83 -9.33 4.00
CA GLU A 194 2.02 -9.75 3.24
C GLU A 194 1.80 -9.62 1.73
N SER A 195 0.67 -10.15 1.23
CA SER A 195 0.28 -10.01 -0.18
C SER A 195 0.15 -8.56 -0.61
N GLN A 196 -0.45 -7.69 0.23
CA GLN A 196 -0.57 -6.26 -0.06
C GLN A 196 0.78 -5.55 -0.08
N ALA A 197 1.68 -5.87 0.85
CA ALA A 197 3.01 -5.31 0.88
C ALA A 197 3.82 -5.68 -0.38
N HIS A 198 3.75 -6.94 -0.81
CA HIS A 198 4.38 -7.38 -2.06
C HIS A 198 3.74 -6.74 -3.30
N SER A 199 2.42 -6.58 -3.35
CA SER A 199 1.72 -5.85 -4.42
C SER A 199 2.20 -4.40 -4.52
N ALA A 200 2.30 -3.71 -3.38
CA ALA A 200 2.80 -2.34 -3.33
C ALA A 200 4.26 -2.23 -3.81
N LEU A 201 5.15 -3.13 -3.35
CA LEU A 201 6.54 -3.18 -3.82
C LEU A 201 6.62 -3.44 -5.32
N GLY A 202 5.83 -4.37 -5.84
CA GLY A 202 5.75 -4.63 -7.27
C GLY A 202 5.34 -3.36 -8.04
N LEU A 203 4.32 -2.65 -7.58
CA LEU A 203 3.88 -1.42 -8.22
C LEU A 203 4.92 -0.29 -8.12
N ILE A 204 5.67 -0.18 -7.02
CA ILE A 204 6.79 0.76 -6.86
C ILE A 204 7.86 0.47 -7.91
N TYR A 205 8.30 -0.77 -8.05
CA TYR A 205 9.28 -1.17 -9.06
C TYR A 205 8.77 -0.96 -10.49
N PHE A 206 7.49 -1.23 -10.75
CA PHE A 206 6.84 -0.90 -12.01
C PHE A 206 6.94 0.60 -12.34
N ARG A 207 6.64 1.49 -11.36
CA ARG A 207 6.75 2.96 -11.53
C ARG A 207 8.16 3.41 -11.87
N ARG A 208 9.16 2.73 -11.32
CA ARG A 208 10.59 2.93 -11.62
C ARG A 208 11.09 2.23 -12.86
N GLN A 209 10.23 1.52 -13.59
CA GLN A 209 10.57 0.70 -14.75
C GLN A 209 11.58 -0.43 -14.43
N ASP A 210 11.67 -0.83 -13.18
CA ASP A 210 12.42 -2.02 -12.77
C ASP A 210 11.53 -3.26 -12.91
N PHE A 211 11.27 -3.62 -14.15
CA PHE A 211 10.31 -4.66 -14.51
C PHE A 211 10.66 -6.05 -13.94
N ALA A 212 11.94 -6.34 -13.79
CA ALA A 212 12.37 -7.64 -13.25
C ALA A 212 12.02 -7.80 -11.77
N ASN A 213 12.32 -6.79 -10.96
CA ASN A 213 11.96 -6.78 -9.54
C ASN A 213 10.43 -6.68 -9.34
N SER A 214 9.75 -5.90 -10.19
CA SER A 214 8.28 -5.81 -10.17
C SER A 214 7.64 -7.18 -10.38
N VAL A 215 8.05 -7.95 -11.40
CA VAL A 215 7.55 -9.33 -11.62
C VAL A 215 7.78 -10.21 -10.40
N GLY A 216 8.96 -10.13 -9.78
CA GLY A 216 9.28 -10.91 -8.59
C GLY A 216 8.35 -10.62 -7.41
N GLU A 217 8.06 -9.36 -7.16
CA GLU A 217 7.17 -8.95 -6.08
C GLU A 217 5.70 -9.27 -6.40
N MET A 218 5.24 -9.06 -7.64
CA MET A 218 3.88 -9.43 -8.07
C MET A 218 3.63 -10.95 -8.01
N GLN A 219 4.65 -11.77 -8.27
CA GLN A 219 4.56 -13.22 -8.07
C GLN A 219 4.32 -13.58 -6.61
N LYS A 220 5.02 -12.93 -5.66
CA LYS A 220 4.81 -13.12 -4.22
C LYS A 220 3.43 -12.64 -3.79
N ALA A 221 2.98 -11.48 -4.29
CA ALA A 221 1.67 -10.93 -4.00
C ALA A 221 0.52 -11.87 -4.41
N THR A 222 0.67 -12.58 -5.52
CA THR A 222 -0.37 -13.47 -6.06
C THR A 222 -0.25 -14.93 -5.61
N ALA A 223 0.88 -15.31 -5.00
CA ALA A 223 1.13 -16.68 -4.58
C ALA A 223 0.15 -17.16 -3.52
N GLY A 224 -0.48 -18.32 -3.73
CA GLY A 224 -1.42 -18.91 -2.77
C GLY A 224 -2.69 -18.12 -2.50
N GLN A 225 -2.94 -17.03 -3.22
CA GLN A 225 -4.13 -16.20 -3.06
C GLN A 225 -5.24 -16.69 -3.99
N ALA A 226 -6.32 -17.28 -3.42
CA ALA A 226 -7.48 -17.74 -4.19
C ALA A 226 -8.20 -16.59 -4.94
N ASN A 227 -8.07 -15.35 -4.45
CA ASN A 227 -8.67 -14.15 -5.03
C ASN A 227 -7.62 -13.04 -5.12
N ALA A 228 -6.48 -13.33 -5.78
CA ALA A 228 -5.47 -12.32 -6.04
C ALA A 228 -6.07 -11.14 -6.84
N ASP A 229 -5.54 -9.94 -6.62
CA ASP A 229 -6.02 -8.76 -7.33
C ASP A 229 -5.72 -8.89 -8.83
N PRO A 230 -6.71 -8.74 -9.72
CA PRO A 230 -6.48 -8.75 -11.16
C PRO A 230 -5.50 -7.66 -11.62
N VAL A 231 -5.35 -6.57 -10.87
CA VAL A 231 -4.38 -5.51 -11.15
C VAL A 231 -2.95 -6.04 -11.02
N ASP A 232 -2.66 -6.89 -10.04
CA ASP A 232 -1.33 -7.49 -9.86
C ASP A 232 -0.94 -8.36 -11.07
N PHE A 233 -1.88 -9.18 -11.55
CA PHE A 233 -1.66 -9.95 -12.78
C PHE A 233 -1.51 -9.06 -14.02
N TYR A 234 -2.25 -7.96 -14.09
CA TYR A 234 -2.13 -7.01 -15.19
C TYR A 234 -0.75 -6.35 -15.22
N VAL A 235 -0.28 -5.82 -14.09
CA VAL A 235 1.04 -5.20 -13.95
C VAL A 235 2.14 -6.21 -14.28
N MET A 236 2.05 -7.43 -13.69
CA MET A 236 2.99 -8.50 -13.98
C MET A 236 3.05 -8.84 -15.48
N GLY A 237 1.90 -8.89 -16.15
CA GLY A 237 1.84 -9.14 -17.60
C GLY A 237 2.46 -8.00 -18.41
N VAL A 238 2.28 -6.74 -18.01
CA VAL A 238 2.93 -5.58 -18.64
C VAL A 238 4.45 -5.68 -18.50
N ASP A 239 4.94 -5.97 -17.29
CA ASP A 239 6.36 -6.08 -17.01
C ASP A 239 7.04 -7.21 -17.80
N GLN A 240 6.40 -8.39 -17.82
CA GLN A 240 6.86 -9.53 -18.62
C GLN A 240 6.88 -9.20 -20.11
N PHE A 241 5.91 -8.43 -20.59
CA PHE A 241 5.86 -7.96 -21.97
C PHE A 241 7.04 -7.02 -22.28
N GLN A 242 7.37 -6.07 -21.38
CA GLN A 242 8.54 -5.19 -21.50
C GLN A 242 9.85 -5.98 -21.50
N LEU A 243 9.92 -7.04 -20.72
CA LEU A 243 11.05 -7.99 -20.68
C LEU A 243 11.08 -8.94 -21.89
N LYS A 244 10.17 -8.80 -22.85
CA LYS A 244 10.01 -9.68 -24.03
C LYS A 244 9.69 -11.15 -23.67
N ARG A 245 9.18 -11.39 -22.47
CA ARG A 245 8.72 -12.68 -21.98
C ARG A 245 7.23 -12.85 -22.36
N TYR A 246 6.97 -12.88 -23.67
CA TYR A 246 5.60 -12.74 -24.19
C TYR A 246 4.68 -13.91 -23.84
N SER A 247 5.20 -15.14 -23.73
CA SER A 247 4.41 -16.28 -23.27
C SER A 247 3.94 -16.08 -21.83
N ASP A 248 4.87 -15.71 -20.93
CA ASP A 248 4.55 -15.44 -19.52
C ASP A 248 3.56 -14.26 -19.39
N ALA A 249 3.76 -13.23 -20.21
CA ALA A 249 2.84 -12.07 -20.26
C ALA A 249 1.43 -12.50 -20.65
N ALA A 250 1.28 -13.39 -21.66
CA ALA A 250 -0.01 -13.91 -22.06
C ALA A 250 -0.69 -14.67 -20.92
N ASP A 251 0.04 -15.49 -20.17
CA ASP A 251 -0.48 -16.23 -19.01
C ASP A 251 -0.93 -15.30 -17.89
N SER A 252 -0.16 -14.25 -17.61
CA SER A 252 -0.53 -13.26 -16.60
C SER A 252 -1.77 -12.47 -17.00
N PHE A 253 -1.86 -12.01 -18.24
CA PHE A 253 -3.05 -11.35 -18.74
C PHE A 253 -4.27 -12.27 -18.79
N HIS A 254 -4.07 -13.56 -19.08
CA HIS A 254 -5.14 -14.56 -19.01
C HIS A 254 -5.71 -14.66 -17.59
N LYS A 255 -4.85 -14.79 -16.57
CA LYS A 255 -5.30 -14.81 -15.17
C LYS A 255 -6.05 -13.53 -14.78
N CYS A 256 -5.56 -12.38 -15.23
CA CYS A 256 -6.26 -11.10 -15.05
C CYS A 256 -7.66 -11.14 -15.69
N ALA A 257 -7.78 -11.68 -16.90
CA ALA A 257 -9.04 -11.74 -17.65
C ALA A 257 -10.11 -12.69 -17.06
N GLN A 258 -9.70 -13.60 -16.15
CA GLN A 258 -10.63 -14.48 -15.44
C GLN A 258 -11.47 -13.75 -14.38
N SER A 259 -11.00 -12.59 -13.90
CA SER A 259 -11.73 -11.81 -12.91
C SER A 259 -12.74 -10.88 -13.60
N PRO A 260 -14.05 -11.03 -13.32
CA PRO A 260 -15.06 -10.12 -13.86
C PRO A 260 -14.83 -8.69 -13.34
N GLY A 261 -14.97 -7.71 -14.23
CA GLY A 261 -14.86 -6.30 -13.83
C GLY A 261 -14.24 -5.40 -14.91
N ALA A 262 -13.96 -4.17 -14.55
CA ALA A 262 -13.48 -3.11 -15.47
C ALA A 262 -12.17 -3.45 -16.20
N MET A 263 -11.34 -4.32 -15.63
CA MET A 263 -10.06 -4.72 -16.23
C MET A 263 -10.17 -5.87 -17.22
N GLN A 264 -11.28 -6.64 -17.20
CA GLN A 264 -11.39 -7.91 -17.93
C GLN A 264 -11.13 -7.76 -19.44
N ASP A 265 -11.77 -6.80 -20.10
CA ASP A 265 -11.62 -6.63 -21.54
C ASP A 265 -10.23 -6.10 -21.92
N ARG A 266 -9.66 -5.26 -21.07
CA ARG A 266 -8.27 -4.79 -21.23
C ARG A 266 -7.29 -5.96 -21.11
N CYS A 267 -7.49 -6.86 -20.16
CA CYS A 267 -6.66 -8.05 -19.98
C CYS A 267 -6.77 -8.98 -21.19
N LYS A 268 -7.98 -9.24 -21.71
CA LYS A 268 -8.19 -10.04 -22.94
C LYS A 268 -7.46 -9.46 -24.15
N SER A 269 -7.55 -8.13 -24.34
CA SER A 269 -6.84 -7.46 -25.43
C SER A 269 -5.33 -7.62 -25.30
N LYS A 270 -4.79 -7.42 -24.10
CA LYS A 270 -3.34 -7.57 -23.83
C LYS A 270 -2.86 -9.01 -23.94
N GLU A 271 -3.68 -9.99 -23.56
CA GLU A 271 -3.41 -11.42 -23.77
C GLU A 271 -3.26 -11.74 -25.26
N ALA A 272 -4.17 -11.22 -26.12
CA ALA A 272 -4.10 -11.42 -27.56
C ALA A 272 -2.83 -10.78 -28.15
N ASP A 273 -2.48 -9.56 -27.73
CA ASP A 273 -1.24 -8.90 -28.15
C ASP A 273 0.00 -9.71 -27.77
N ALA A 274 0.05 -10.21 -26.54
CA ALA A 274 1.16 -11.00 -26.02
C ALA A 274 1.31 -12.34 -26.77
N LYS A 275 0.21 -13.05 -27.03
CA LYS A 275 0.19 -14.27 -27.85
C LYS A 275 0.71 -14.03 -29.27
N LYS A 276 0.32 -12.93 -29.90
CA LYS A 276 0.79 -12.55 -31.23
C LYS A 276 2.32 -12.33 -31.24
N GLN A 277 2.86 -11.64 -30.22
CA GLN A 277 4.29 -11.40 -30.11
C GLN A 277 5.06 -12.71 -29.81
N ALA A 278 4.51 -13.57 -28.95
CA ALA A 278 5.11 -14.87 -28.65
C ALA A 278 5.22 -15.76 -29.92
N ALA A 279 4.18 -15.74 -30.77
CA ALA A 279 4.17 -16.50 -32.03
C ALA A 279 5.15 -15.94 -33.08
N ALA A 280 5.51 -14.66 -32.99
CA ALA A 280 6.45 -13.99 -33.89
C ALA A 280 7.92 -14.14 -33.47
N GLN A 281 8.19 -14.65 -32.24
CA GLN A 281 9.57 -14.93 -31.79
C GLN A 281 10.14 -16.13 -32.55
N PRO A 282 11.44 -16.11 -32.94
CA PRO A 282 12.11 -17.28 -33.46
C PRO A 282 12.03 -18.42 -32.41
N LYS A 283 11.65 -19.61 -32.84
CA LYS A 283 11.76 -20.79 -31.96
C LYS A 283 13.22 -21.03 -31.64
N PRO A 284 13.55 -21.33 -30.36
CA PRO A 284 14.92 -21.65 -29.96
C PRO A 284 15.51 -22.86 -30.67
#